data_f7ef4417b5ef3db2bde5a9a9c5fb66e3
#
_entry.id   f7ef4417b5ef3db2bde5a9a9c5fb66e3
#
_cell.length_a   1.000
_cell.length_b   1.000
_cell.length_c   1.000
_cell.angle_alpha   90.00
_cell.angle_beta   90.00
_cell.angle_gamma   90.00
#
_symmetry.space_group_name_H-M   'P 1'
#
loop_
_entity.id
_entity.type
_entity.pdbx_description
1 polymer ?
#
loop_
_entity_poly.entity_id
_entity_poly.type
_entity_poly.pdbx_seq_one_letter_code
_entity_poly.pdbx_strand_id
1 'polypeptide(L)'
;MIKPALQKWLLYNEFTDLYQALFDSADRHFKVIKALAAKPVGLNRNEIIKVGKLQSGGSTTGLLEELSASDFITPYIPIGKKLKDSIYKLTDEYSRFYLKFMESNRGGNKGTWLRLSDKPTWKTWSGFAFESVCMKHIPALKIDMGITGIYRETANWKSRGNSSKDAAQIDLVINRRDNCMDLCEIKFYENKFLLDKKYAAALHQKEKYF
;
A
#
# COMPACT_ATOMS: atom_id res chain seq x y z
N MET A 1 13.57 -33.73 -0.77
CA MET A 1 12.24 -33.24 -0.30
C MET A 1 12.43 -32.62 1.08
N ILE A 2 12.25 -31.32 1.24
CA ILE A 2 12.43 -30.62 2.54
C ILE A 2 11.26 -30.99 3.44
N LYS A 3 11.54 -31.38 4.69
CA LYS A 3 10.49 -31.75 5.66
C LYS A 3 9.53 -30.57 5.89
N PRO A 4 8.19 -30.76 5.94
CA PRO A 4 7.21 -29.67 6.08
C PRO A 4 7.44 -28.76 7.30
N ALA A 5 7.96 -29.30 8.39
CA ALA A 5 8.32 -28.51 9.58
C ALA A 5 9.50 -27.55 9.33
N LEU A 6 10.50 -27.97 8.54
CA LEU A 6 11.67 -27.15 8.19
C LEU A 6 11.28 -26.02 7.22
N GLN A 7 10.42 -26.33 6.25
CA GLN A 7 9.89 -25.36 5.29
C GLN A 7 9.07 -24.23 5.97
N LYS A 8 8.32 -24.59 7.00
CA LYS A 8 7.58 -23.64 7.84
C LYS A 8 8.52 -22.72 8.63
N TRP A 9 9.61 -23.26 9.16
CA TRP A 9 10.58 -22.52 9.97
C TRP A 9 11.40 -21.52 9.11
N LEU A 10 11.76 -21.92 7.90
CA LEU A 10 12.49 -21.10 6.94
C LEU A 10 11.72 -19.80 6.63
N LEU A 11 10.43 -19.88 6.28
CA LEU A 11 9.61 -18.69 5.97
C LEU A 11 9.47 -17.70 7.12
N TYR A 12 9.52 -18.14 8.37
CA TYR A 12 9.42 -17.23 9.52
C TYR A 12 10.70 -16.46 9.81
N ASN A 13 11.84 -17.04 9.54
CA ASN A 13 13.13 -16.38 9.74
C ASN A 13 13.51 -15.53 8.51
N GLU A 14 13.09 -15.95 7.32
CA GLU A 14 13.37 -15.27 6.06
C GLU A 14 13.08 -13.77 6.11
N PHE A 15 12.01 -13.35 6.80
CA PHE A 15 11.69 -11.93 6.95
C PHE A 15 12.82 -11.15 7.67
N THR A 16 13.34 -11.69 8.77
CA THR A 16 14.43 -11.05 9.50
C THR A 16 15.75 -11.15 8.73
N ASP A 17 16.03 -12.33 8.19
CA ASP A 17 17.27 -12.61 7.46
C ASP A 17 17.36 -11.77 6.19
N LEU A 18 16.25 -11.56 5.48
CA LEU A 18 16.18 -10.69 4.30
C LEU A 18 16.62 -9.27 4.60
N TYR A 19 16.06 -8.65 5.64
CA TYR A 19 16.41 -7.28 6.00
C TYR A 19 17.85 -7.17 6.51
N GLN A 20 18.33 -8.15 7.27
CA GLN A 20 19.71 -8.17 7.75
C GLN A 20 20.73 -8.35 6.60
N ALA A 21 20.33 -9.08 5.56
CA ALA A 21 21.16 -9.25 4.36
C ALA A 21 21.21 -8.01 3.47
N LEU A 22 20.15 -7.20 3.48
CA LEU A 22 20.01 -6.03 2.59
C LEU A 22 20.47 -4.72 3.23
N PHE A 23 20.39 -4.61 4.56
CA PHE A 23 20.58 -3.32 5.23
C PHE A 23 21.50 -3.43 6.46
N ASP A 24 22.55 -2.60 6.53
CA ASP A 24 23.45 -2.53 7.68
C ASP A 24 22.73 -2.16 9.00
N SER A 25 21.67 -1.35 8.91
CA SER A 25 20.85 -0.90 10.03
C SER A 25 19.47 -1.52 10.06
N ALA A 26 19.35 -2.84 9.83
CA ALA A 26 18.07 -3.56 9.68
C ALA A 26 17.03 -3.21 10.77
N ASP A 27 17.42 -3.06 12.03
CA ASP A 27 16.51 -2.70 13.13
C ASP A 27 15.78 -1.36 12.91
N ARG A 28 16.46 -0.40 12.29
CA ARG A 28 15.87 0.90 11.99
C ARG A 28 14.90 0.81 10.80
N HIS A 29 15.24 0.02 9.79
CA HIS A 29 14.37 -0.30 8.66
C HIS A 29 13.11 -1.02 9.14
N PHE A 30 13.25 -1.99 10.06
CA PHE A 30 12.08 -2.65 10.68
C PHE A 30 11.13 -1.67 11.36
N LYS A 31 11.64 -0.64 12.06
CA LYS A 31 10.79 0.36 12.69
C LYS A 31 9.96 1.13 11.67
N VAL A 32 10.54 1.49 10.52
CA VAL A 32 9.82 2.14 9.41
C VAL A 32 8.76 1.20 8.85
N ILE A 33 9.14 -0.02 8.52
CA ILE A 33 8.24 -1.03 7.94
C ILE A 33 7.06 -1.34 8.87
N LYS A 34 7.32 -1.53 10.17
CA LYS A 34 6.25 -1.77 11.16
C LYS A 34 5.32 -0.57 11.33
N ALA A 35 5.87 0.65 11.31
CA ALA A 35 5.05 1.87 11.35
C ALA A 35 4.10 1.96 10.15
N LEU A 36 4.60 1.67 8.96
CA LEU A 36 3.81 1.69 7.72
C LEU A 36 2.81 0.52 7.64
N ALA A 37 3.19 -0.68 8.10
CA ALA A 37 2.29 -1.83 8.15
C ALA A 37 1.05 -1.58 9.04
N ALA A 38 1.21 -0.80 10.11
CA ALA A 38 0.12 -0.40 11.00
C ALA A 38 -0.84 0.64 10.38
N LYS A 39 -0.45 1.29 9.28
CA LYS A 39 -1.19 2.36 8.61
C LYS A 39 -1.23 2.14 7.09
N PRO A 40 -2.10 1.27 6.57
CA PRO A 40 -2.16 0.93 5.14
C PRO A 40 -2.40 2.13 4.21
N VAL A 41 -3.06 3.18 4.70
CA VAL A 41 -3.27 4.44 3.96
C VAL A 41 -1.99 5.25 3.77
N GLY A 42 -0.90 4.87 4.45
CA GLY A 42 0.40 5.52 4.42
C GLY A 42 0.61 6.54 5.52
N LEU A 43 1.86 6.95 5.66
CA LEU A 43 2.34 7.95 6.62
C LEU A 43 3.27 8.93 5.92
N ASN A 44 3.25 10.19 6.32
CA ASN A 44 4.31 11.13 5.95
C ASN A 44 5.57 10.90 6.81
N ARG A 45 6.68 11.53 6.42
CA ARG A 45 7.97 11.37 7.10
C ARG A 45 7.89 11.66 8.61
N ASN A 46 7.20 12.71 9.03
CA ASN A 46 7.10 13.08 10.44
C ASN A 46 6.27 12.07 11.25
N GLU A 47 5.22 11.55 10.66
CA GLU A 47 4.42 10.48 11.26
C GLU A 47 5.22 9.17 11.40
N ILE A 48 6.04 8.82 10.39
CA ILE A 48 6.95 7.67 10.46
C ILE A 48 7.94 7.84 11.62
N ILE A 49 8.56 9.01 11.75
CA ILE A 49 9.47 9.32 12.86
C ILE A 49 8.77 9.13 14.20
N LYS A 50 7.58 9.69 14.34
CA LYS A 50 6.80 9.61 15.59
C LYS A 50 6.41 8.17 15.94
N VAL A 51 5.81 7.44 14.99
CA VAL A 51 5.32 6.07 15.20
C VAL A 51 6.47 5.10 15.37
N GLY A 52 7.52 5.20 14.53
CA GLY A 52 8.70 4.36 14.58
C GLY A 52 9.69 4.70 15.69
N LYS A 53 9.43 5.78 16.46
CA LYS A 53 10.36 6.31 17.48
C LYS A 53 11.78 6.47 16.93
N LEU A 54 11.88 7.07 15.74
CA LEU A 54 13.13 7.33 15.04
C LEU A 54 13.67 8.72 15.38
N GLN A 55 14.96 8.92 15.20
CA GLN A 55 15.57 10.24 15.32
C GLN A 55 15.21 11.10 14.10
N SER A 56 14.88 12.38 14.35
CA SER A 56 14.72 13.35 13.28
C SER A 56 16.08 13.73 12.71
N GLY A 57 16.22 13.73 11.38
CA GLY A 57 17.48 14.10 10.71
C GLY A 57 17.67 13.40 9.37
N GLY A 58 18.82 13.65 8.75
CA GLY A 58 19.20 13.07 7.45
C GLY A 58 19.21 11.55 7.45
N SER A 59 19.60 10.93 8.58
CA SER A 59 19.64 9.47 8.70
C SER A 59 18.27 8.79 8.48
N THR A 60 17.17 9.42 8.90
CA THR A 60 15.84 8.86 8.61
C THR A 60 15.45 9.08 7.15
N THR A 61 15.90 10.14 6.51
CA THR A 61 15.71 10.35 5.07
C THR A 61 16.45 9.25 4.29
N GLY A 62 17.71 8.95 4.64
CA GLY A 62 18.45 7.83 4.04
C GLY A 62 17.73 6.48 4.15
N LEU A 63 17.16 6.16 5.34
CA LEU A 63 16.37 4.93 5.51
C LEU A 63 15.17 4.86 4.55
N LEU A 64 14.46 5.98 4.35
CA LEU A 64 13.33 6.04 3.44
C LEU A 64 13.77 5.91 1.98
N GLU A 65 14.91 6.47 1.62
CA GLU A 65 15.51 6.35 0.28
C GLU A 65 15.98 4.93 0.02
N GLU A 66 16.67 4.27 0.94
CA GLU A 66 17.11 2.87 0.85
C GLU A 66 15.91 1.91 0.67
N LEU A 67 14.88 2.06 1.52
CA LEU A 67 13.67 1.24 1.44
C LEU A 67 12.88 1.50 0.13
N SER A 68 12.91 2.73 -0.37
CA SER A 68 12.24 3.06 -1.65
C SER A 68 13.02 2.51 -2.84
N ALA A 69 14.35 2.62 -2.83
CA ALA A 69 15.21 2.08 -3.88
C ALA A 69 15.15 0.54 -3.96
N SER A 70 14.85 -0.12 -2.84
CA SER A 70 14.68 -1.58 -2.75
C SER A 70 13.23 -2.04 -2.89
N ASP A 71 12.31 -1.18 -3.33
CA ASP A 71 10.87 -1.46 -3.57
C ASP A 71 10.08 -1.95 -2.34
N PHE A 72 10.61 -1.80 -1.12
CA PHE A 72 9.84 -2.12 0.09
C PHE A 72 8.73 -1.12 0.36
N ILE A 73 8.99 0.16 0.08
CA ILE A 73 8.03 1.25 0.25
C ILE A 73 7.95 2.10 -1.01
N THR A 74 6.82 2.75 -1.22
CA THR A 74 6.67 3.69 -2.34
C THR A 74 6.21 5.05 -1.81
N PRO A 75 6.91 6.15 -2.16
CA PRO A 75 6.44 7.50 -1.90
C PRO A 75 5.36 7.89 -2.92
N TYR A 76 4.27 8.46 -2.44
CA TYR A 76 3.20 9.05 -3.24
C TYR A 76 3.10 10.53 -2.93
N ILE A 77 3.11 11.37 -3.96
CA ILE A 77 2.93 12.81 -3.82
C ILE A 77 1.44 13.11 -4.07
N PRO A 78 0.68 13.59 -3.05
CA PRO A 78 -0.71 13.97 -3.27
C PRO A 78 -0.81 15.12 -4.27
N ILE A 79 -1.88 15.16 -5.07
CA ILE A 79 -2.13 16.22 -6.07
C ILE A 79 -2.04 17.59 -5.42
N GLY A 80 -1.33 18.51 -6.07
CA GLY A 80 -1.12 19.86 -5.58
C GLY A 80 -0.15 20.00 -4.40
N LYS A 81 0.57 18.91 -4.02
CA LYS A 81 1.59 18.90 -2.97
C LYS A 81 3.00 18.83 -3.56
N LYS A 82 4.00 19.10 -2.70
CA LYS A 82 5.42 19.02 -3.06
C LYS A 82 6.02 17.69 -2.59
N LEU A 83 7.20 17.36 -3.07
CA LEU A 83 7.94 16.14 -2.69
C LEU A 83 8.10 15.97 -1.17
N LYS A 84 8.30 17.06 -0.42
CA LYS A 84 8.37 17.04 1.05
C LYS A 84 7.10 16.57 1.75
N ASP A 85 5.97 16.61 1.04
CA ASP A 85 4.65 16.22 1.56
C ASP A 85 4.31 14.76 1.16
N SER A 86 5.29 14.01 0.67
CA SER A 86 5.12 12.61 0.27
C SER A 86 4.53 11.77 1.39
N ILE A 87 3.61 10.89 1.01
CA ILE A 87 3.05 9.84 1.84
C ILE A 87 3.70 8.52 1.43
N TYR A 88 4.35 7.86 2.36
CA TYR A 88 4.99 6.56 2.15
C TYR A 88 4.01 5.44 2.46
N LYS A 89 3.92 4.46 1.58
CA LYS A 89 3.15 3.23 1.80
C LYS A 89 4.09 2.03 1.78
N LEU A 90 3.82 1.04 2.63
CA LEU A 90 4.46 -0.26 2.53
C LEU A 90 3.87 -0.97 1.31
N THR A 91 4.69 -1.25 0.31
CA THR A 91 4.28 -1.85 -0.97
C THR A 91 4.87 -3.24 -1.20
N ASP A 92 5.84 -3.66 -0.39
CA ASP A 92 6.31 -5.04 -0.41
C ASP A 92 5.24 -5.99 0.14
N GLU A 93 4.76 -6.88 -0.71
CA GLU A 93 3.65 -7.80 -0.44
C GLU A 93 4.03 -8.82 0.64
N TYR A 94 5.29 -9.30 0.62
CA TYR A 94 5.75 -10.27 1.61
C TYR A 94 5.80 -9.66 3.01
N SER A 95 6.40 -8.48 3.16
CA SER A 95 6.44 -7.77 4.45
C SER A 95 5.04 -7.45 5.00
N ARG A 96 4.12 -7.04 4.12
CA ARG A 96 2.72 -6.79 4.50
C ARG A 96 2.03 -8.06 4.99
N PHE A 97 2.20 -9.16 4.27
CA PHE A 97 1.63 -10.45 4.64
C PHE A 97 2.24 -10.99 5.92
N TYR A 98 3.58 -10.96 6.02
CA TYR A 98 4.31 -11.44 7.19
C TYR A 98 3.85 -10.72 8.46
N LEU A 99 3.91 -9.39 8.49
CA LEU A 99 3.57 -8.60 9.67
C LEU A 99 2.09 -8.72 10.05
N LYS A 100 1.21 -8.91 9.08
CA LYS A 100 -0.22 -9.02 9.35
C LYS A 100 -0.64 -10.40 9.84
N PHE A 101 -0.07 -11.46 9.27
CA PHE A 101 -0.58 -12.82 9.46
C PHE A 101 0.44 -13.81 9.99
N MET A 102 1.72 -13.66 9.67
CA MET A 102 2.73 -14.63 10.07
C MET A 102 3.33 -14.30 11.43
N GLU A 103 3.69 -13.06 11.70
CA GLU A 103 4.37 -12.66 12.94
C GLU A 103 3.59 -13.11 14.20
N SER A 104 2.25 -12.95 14.20
CA SER A 104 1.38 -13.34 15.31
C SER A 104 0.93 -14.82 15.29
N ASN A 105 1.17 -15.54 14.19
CA ASN A 105 0.71 -16.93 14.01
C ASN A 105 1.85 -17.94 13.86
N ARG A 106 3.01 -17.69 14.47
CA ARG A 106 4.21 -18.54 14.38
C ARG A 106 3.96 -20.01 14.72
N GLY A 107 2.99 -20.31 15.59
CA GLY A 107 2.56 -21.66 15.95
C GLY A 107 1.44 -22.25 15.09
N GLY A 108 0.97 -21.56 14.04
CA GLY A 108 -0.17 -21.98 13.23
C GLY A 108 -0.05 -23.40 12.67
N ASN A 109 -1.11 -24.20 12.79
CA ASN A 109 -1.19 -25.56 12.30
C ASN A 109 -1.84 -25.65 10.91
N LYS A 110 -1.95 -26.85 10.37
CA LYS A 110 -2.60 -27.12 9.08
C LYS A 110 -4.03 -26.53 9.10
N GLY A 111 -4.40 -25.75 8.08
CA GLY A 111 -5.70 -25.09 7.99
C GLY A 111 -5.78 -23.68 8.62
N THR A 112 -4.71 -23.17 9.25
CA THR A 112 -4.68 -21.79 9.79
C THR A 112 -5.04 -20.76 8.72
N TRP A 113 -4.51 -20.89 7.51
CA TRP A 113 -4.75 -19.97 6.41
C TRP A 113 -6.20 -19.96 5.93
N LEU A 114 -6.84 -21.15 5.84
CA LEU A 114 -8.25 -21.27 5.50
C LEU A 114 -9.13 -20.52 6.51
N ARG A 115 -8.85 -20.69 7.81
CA ARG A 115 -9.60 -19.95 8.84
C ARG A 115 -9.36 -18.44 8.83
N LEU A 116 -8.18 -18.00 8.40
CA LEU A 116 -7.86 -16.58 8.29
C LEU A 116 -8.55 -15.94 7.09
N SER A 117 -8.68 -16.65 5.96
CA SER A 117 -9.31 -16.14 4.74
C SER A 117 -10.79 -15.81 4.93
N ASP A 118 -11.48 -16.46 5.86
CA ASP A 118 -12.89 -16.17 6.17
C ASP A 118 -13.10 -14.92 7.06
N LYS A 119 -12.02 -14.36 7.61
CA LYS A 119 -12.13 -13.23 8.54
C LYS A 119 -12.26 -11.89 7.81
N PRO A 120 -13.03 -10.93 8.39
CA PRO A 120 -13.10 -9.55 7.86
C PRO A 120 -11.74 -8.87 7.70
N THR A 121 -10.76 -9.19 8.58
CA THR A 121 -9.39 -8.69 8.50
C THR A 121 -8.67 -9.13 7.23
N TRP A 122 -8.94 -10.34 6.72
CA TRP A 122 -8.43 -10.82 5.45
C TRP A 122 -9.00 -10.01 4.28
N LYS A 123 -10.31 -9.83 4.25
CA LYS A 123 -10.98 -9.04 3.20
C LYS A 123 -10.45 -7.60 3.13
N THR A 124 -10.31 -6.96 4.28
CA THR A 124 -9.74 -5.61 4.36
C THR A 124 -8.29 -5.58 3.87
N TRP A 125 -7.47 -6.54 4.29
CA TRP A 125 -6.08 -6.65 3.86
C TRP A 125 -5.98 -6.91 2.35
N SER A 126 -6.80 -7.81 1.81
CA SER A 126 -6.84 -8.13 0.38
C SER A 126 -7.17 -6.90 -0.47
N GLY A 127 -8.08 -6.04 0.00
CA GLY A 127 -8.39 -4.78 -0.67
C GLY A 127 -7.15 -3.87 -0.78
N PHE A 128 -6.44 -3.64 0.31
CA PHE A 128 -5.21 -2.84 0.29
C PHE A 128 -4.06 -3.51 -0.48
N ALA A 129 -3.94 -4.83 -0.42
CA ALA A 129 -2.95 -5.56 -1.19
C ALA A 129 -3.20 -5.43 -2.69
N PHE A 130 -4.45 -5.58 -3.12
CA PHE A 130 -4.85 -5.42 -4.51
C PHE A 130 -4.64 -4.00 -5.03
N GLU A 131 -5.01 -2.97 -4.23
CA GLU A 131 -4.69 -1.57 -4.55
C GLU A 131 -3.19 -1.41 -4.81
N SER A 132 -2.34 -1.98 -3.94
CA SER A 132 -0.88 -1.92 -4.08
C SER A 132 -0.39 -2.57 -5.37
N VAL A 133 -0.93 -3.74 -5.71
CA VAL A 133 -0.61 -4.44 -6.97
C VAL A 133 -1.01 -3.59 -8.18
N CYS A 134 -2.22 -3.03 -8.19
CA CYS A 134 -2.67 -2.16 -9.28
C CYS A 134 -1.75 -0.93 -9.43
N MET A 135 -1.34 -0.32 -8.32
CA MET A 135 -0.44 0.85 -8.33
C MET A 135 0.95 0.52 -8.88
N LYS A 136 1.47 -0.68 -8.63
CA LYS A 136 2.73 -1.15 -9.25
C LYS A 136 2.59 -1.42 -10.75
N HIS A 137 1.40 -1.77 -11.21
CA HIS A 137 1.11 -2.12 -12.61
C HIS A 137 0.41 -1.00 -13.41
N ILE A 138 0.50 0.26 -12.97
CA ILE A 138 -0.05 1.41 -13.70
C ILE A 138 0.35 1.43 -15.18
N PRO A 139 1.60 1.14 -15.59
CA PRO A 139 1.93 1.08 -17.01
C PRO A 139 1.09 0.08 -17.81
N ALA A 140 0.84 -1.10 -17.26
CA ALA A 140 -0.01 -2.13 -17.89
C ALA A 140 -1.48 -1.68 -17.98
N LEU A 141 -2.00 -1.07 -16.90
CA LEU A 141 -3.35 -0.49 -16.89
C LEU A 141 -3.51 0.58 -17.97
N LYS A 142 -2.52 1.46 -18.16
CA LYS A 142 -2.54 2.50 -19.21
C LYS A 142 -2.54 1.90 -20.63
N ILE A 143 -1.82 0.80 -20.84
CA ILE A 143 -1.84 0.09 -22.12
C ILE A 143 -3.25 -0.45 -22.40
N ASP A 144 -3.84 -1.13 -21.43
CA ASP A 144 -5.19 -1.71 -21.55
C ASP A 144 -6.27 -0.65 -21.78
N MET A 145 -6.13 0.51 -21.12
CA MET A 145 -7.00 1.68 -21.29
C MET A 145 -6.74 2.46 -22.62
N GLY A 146 -5.72 2.12 -23.39
CA GLY A 146 -5.37 2.82 -24.63
C GLY A 146 -4.86 4.25 -24.44
N ILE A 147 -4.32 4.61 -23.27
CA ILE A 147 -3.91 5.98 -22.91
C ILE A 147 -2.40 6.16 -22.75
N THR A 148 -1.59 5.22 -23.18
CA THR A 148 -0.14 5.19 -22.93
C THR A 148 0.58 6.45 -23.42
N GLY A 149 0.17 7.01 -24.57
CA GLY A 149 0.82 8.17 -25.16
C GLY A 149 0.34 9.53 -24.67
N ILE A 150 -0.73 9.59 -23.91
CA ILE A 150 -1.43 10.85 -23.58
C ILE A 150 -1.47 11.22 -22.10
N TYR A 151 -0.94 10.39 -21.20
CA TYR A 151 -0.89 10.73 -19.78
C TYR A 151 0.24 11.71 -19.45
N ARG A 152 0.08 12.51 -18.40
CA ARG A 152 1.12 13.36 -17.81
C ARG A 152 1.67 12.78 -16.53
N GLU A 153 0.78 12.55 -15.56
CA GLU A 153 1.14 12.12 -14.21
C GLU A 153 0.04 11.24 -13.60
N THR A 154 0.38 10.54 -12.56
CA THR A 154 -0.54 9.72 -11.76
C THR A 154 -0.37 10.04 -10.29
N ALA A 155 -1.47 10.11 -9.56
CA ALA A 155 -1.46 10.38 -8.13
C ALA A 155 -2.68 9.78 -7.42
N ASN A 156 -2.60 9.65 -6.11
CA ASN A 156 -3.78 9.47 -5.27
C ASN A 156 -4.34 10.84 -4.87
N TRP A 157 -5.64 10.92 -4.72
CA TRP A 157 -6.28 12.15 -4.27
C TRP A 157 -7.13 11.90 -3.04
N LYS A 158 -7.05 12.83 -2.09
CA LYS A 158 -7.85 12.81 -0.88
C LYS A 158 -8.27 14.22 -0.52
N SER A 159 -9.57 14.47 -0.47
CA SER A 159 -10.13 15.70 0.09
C SER A 159 -10.13 15.61 1.62
N ARG A 160 -9.72 16.70 2.27
CA ARG A 160 -10.05 16.97 3.67
C ARG A 160 -11.29 17.87 3.66
N GLY A 161 -12.47 17.28 3.53
CA GLY A 161 -13.72 18.04 3.71
C GLY A 161 -13.77 18.70 5.09
N ASN A 162 -14.56 19.75 5.21
CA ASN A 162 -14.80 20.45 6.48
C ASN A 162 -15.58 19.58 7.49
N SER A 163 -16.14 18.47 7.03
CA SER A 163 -16.80 17.46 7.87
C SER A 163 -16.39 16.06 7.45
N SER A 164 -16.55 15.08 8.35
CA SER A 164 -16.30 13.67 8.07
C SER A 164 -17.18 13.11 6.94
N LYS A 165 -18.28 13.80 6.60
CA LYS A 165 -19.20 13.43 5.51
C LYS A 165 -18.71 13.88 4.14
N ASP A 166 -17.81 14.89 4.10
CA ASP A 166 -17.31 15.49 2.86
C ASP A 166 -15.93 14.94 2.46
N ALA A 167 -15.37 14.00 3.23
CA ALA A 167 -14.10 13.38 2.92
C ALA A 167 -14.26 12.39 1.77
N ALA A 168 -13.70 12.73 0.61
CA ALA A 168 -13.63 11.85 -0.55
C ALA A 168 -12.18 11.40 -0.78
N GLN A 169 -12.02 10.15 -1.20
CA GLN A 169 -10.74 9.59 -1.62
C GLN A 169 -10.91 8.93 -2.98
N ILE A 170 -9.98 9.19 -3.89
CA ILE A 170 -9.87 8.53 -5.19
C ILE A 170 -8.57 7.74 -5.16
N ASP A 171 -8.64 6.45 -5.47
CA ASP A 171 -7.52 5.54 -5.34
C ASP A 171 -6.42 5.83 -6.36
N LEU A 172 -6.81 6.20 -7.60
CA LEU A 172 -5.89 6.57 -8.66
C LEU A 172 -6.50 7.67 -9.55
N VAL A 173 -5.75 8.73 -9.76
CA VAL A 173 -6.06 9.79 -10.73
C VAL A 173 -4.98 9.77 -11.81
N ILE A 174 -5.38 9.73 -13.08
CA ILE A 174 -4.49 9.81 -14.23
C ILE A 174 -4.76 11.13 -14.93
N ASN A 175 -3.83 12.09 -14.80
CA ASN A 175 -3.89 13.36 -15.51
C ASN A 175 -3.38 13.17 -16.93
N ARG A 176 -4.18 13.53 -17.92
CA ARG A 176 -3.92 13.31 -19.34
C ARG A 176 -3.55 14.61 -20.05
N ARG A 177 -2.80 14.49 -21.16
CA ARG A 177 -2.39 15.65 -21.99
C ARG A 177 -3.52 16.23 -22.83
N ASP A 178 -4.59 15.47 -23.06
CA ASP A 178 -5.80 15.90 -23.79
C ASP A 178 -6.80 16.65 -22.91
N ASN A 179 -6.34 17.19 -21.77
CA ASN A 179 -7.13 17.92 -20.77
C ASN A 179 -8.25 17.10 -20.10
N CYS A 180 -8.11 15.79 -20.10
CA CYS A 180 -8.97 14.88 -19.37
C CYS A 180 -8.28 14.36 -18.10
N MET A 181 -9.07 13.94 -17.11
CA MET A 181 -8.61 13.20 -15.95
C MET A 181 -9.42 11.94 -15.79
N ASP A 182 -8.72 10.81 -15.70
CA ASP A 182 -9.38 9.53 -15.39
C ASP A 182 -9.36 9.33 -13.87
N LEU A 183 -10.54 9.18 -13.27
CA LEU A 183 -10.73 8.91 -11.85
C LEU A 183 -11.01 7.42 -11.67
N CYS A 184 -10.08 6.71 -11.06
CA CYS A 184 -10.13 5.27 -10.94
C CYS A 184 -10.38 4.86 -9.48
N GLU A 185 -11.34 3.96 -9.29
CA GLU A 185 -11.61 3.29 -8.02
C GLU A 185 -11.15 1.84 -8.13
N ILE A 186 -10.37 1.38 -7.17
CA ILE A 186 -9.78 0.05 -7.14
C ILE A 186 -10.49 -0.79 -6.08
N LYS A 187 -11.10 -1.92 -6.49
CA LYS A 187 -11.80 -2.82 -5.57
C LYS A 187 -11.40 -4.27 -5.80
N PHE A 188 -11.03 -4.93 -4.71
CA PHE A 188 -10.86 -6.38 -4.72
C PHE A 188 -12.19 -7.07 -4.47
N TYR A 189 -12.56 -7.95 -5.39
CA TYR A 189 -13.76 -8.78 -5.29
C TYR A 189 -13.43 -10.23 -5.64
N GLU A 190 -13.92 -11.16 -4.85
CA GLU A 190 -13.75 -12.60 -5.10
C GLU A 190 -14.65 -13.11 -6.24
N ASN A 191 -15.78 -12.43 -6.46
CA ASN A 191 -16.76 -12.77 -7.47
C ASN A 191 -16.93 -11.60 -8.46
N LYS A 192 -17.80 -11.77 -9.45
CA LYS A 192 -18.15 -10.71 -10.41
C LYS A 192 -18.67 -9.48 -9.67
N PHE A 193 -18.01 -8.33 -9.87
CA PHE A 193 -18.46 -7.06 -9.34
C PHE A 193 -19.67 -6.55 -10.14
N LEU A 194 -20.73 -6.17 -9.44
CA LEU A 194 -21.91 -5.54 -10.03
C LEU A 194 -21.97 -4.08 -9.60
N LEU A 195 -21.95 -3.18 -10.58
CA LEU A 195 -22.14 -1.75 -10.37
C LEU A 195 -23.62 -1.46 -10.15
N ASP A 196 -24.06 -1.38 -8.90
CA ASP A 196 -25.43 -1.00 -8.56
C ASP A 196 -25.62 0.51 -8.54
N LYS A 197 -26.89 0.97 -8.48
CA LYS A 197 -27.25 2.40 -8.46
C LYS A 197 -26.66 3.14 -7.27
N LYS A 198 -26.55 2.49 -6.11
CA LYS A 198 -26.01 3.10 -4.89
C LYS A 198 -24.51 3.34 -5.05
N TYR A 199 -23.79 2.37 -5.61
CA TYR A 199 -22.35 2.50 -5.84
C TYR A 199 -22.07 3.54 -6.93
N ALA A 200 -22.85 3.57 -8.01
CA ALA A 200 -22.73 4.60 -9.05
C ALA A 200 -22.94 6.01 -8.48
N ALA A 201 -23.94 6.20 -7.62
CA ALA A 201 -24.17 7.48 -6.94
C ALA A 201 -22.99 7.89 -6.04
N ALA A 202 -22.34 6.94 -5.35
CA ALA A 202 -21.16 7.20 -4.54
C ALA A 202 -19.96 7.62 -5.39
N LEU A 203 -19.77 7.05 -6.58
CA LEU A 203 -18.72 7.46 -7.53
C LEU A 203 -18.97 8.89 -8.04
N HIS A 204 -20.20 9.22 -8.46
CA HIS A 204 -20.55 10.59 -8.86
C HIS A 204 -20.39 11.61 -7.73
N GLN A 205 -20.61 11.20 -6.49
CA GLN A 205 -20.35 12.09 -5.37
C GLN A 205 -18.84 12.38 -5.20
N LYS A 206 -17.98 11.37 -5.38
CA LYS A 206 -16.52 11.56 -5.35
C LYS A 206 -16.04 12.50 -6.45
N GLU A 207 -16.58 12.36 -7.66
CA GLU A 207 -16.30 13.24 -8.79
C GLU A 207 -16.62 14.71 -8.48
N LYS A 208 -17.73 15.00 -7.81
CA LYS A 208 -18.11 16.36 -7.42
C LYS A 208 -17.19 17.01 -6.39
N TYR A 209 -16.49 16.21 -5.57
CA TYR A 209 -15.54 16.70 -4.58
C TYR A 209 -14.11 16.84 -5.13
N PHE A 210 -13.83 16.27 -6.30
CA PHE A 210 -12.56 16.39 -7.01
C PHE A 210 -12.45 17.71 -7.76
#